data_65918dfe95c840e3af6bb21ce2006ef9
#
_entry.id   65918dfe95c840e3af6bb21ce2006ef9
#
_cell.length_a   1.000
_cell.length_b   1.000
_cell.length_c   1.000
_cell.angle_alpha   90.00
_cell.angle_beta   90.00
_cell.angle_gamma   90.00
#
_symmetry.space_group_name_H-M   'P 1'
#
loop_
_entity.id
_entity.type
_entity.pdbx_description
1 polymer ?
#
loop_
_entity_poly.entity_id
_entity_poly.type
_entity_poly.pdbx_seq_one_letter_code
_entity_poly.pdbx_strand_id
1 'polypeptide(L)'
;MFNTIIFDLDGTLLDLPIDYPAVCKKFSELTGITESKSLLKTVEQVKNPKTLEQIFKVWTDFELAIIDKITIHEEGMQFYRQHVKLPKALVTMQGKETVHKICQKFNLQFDAVFTREDSFIRAEQLKMAITKLDSTTKDTLFIGNLDNDEKAAKQIGCQFIKIK
;
A
#
# COMPACT_ATOMS: atom_id res chain seq x y z
N MET A 1 12.47 21.24 -1.59
CA MET A 1 11.75 21.28 -0.29
C MET A 1 10.38 20.71 -0.58
N PHE A 2 9.88 19.77 0.21
CA PHE A 2 8.53 19.20 0.04
C PHE A 2 7.55 19.84 1.03
N ASN A 3 6.27 19.84 0.69
CA ASN A 3 5.19 20.34 1.54
C ASN A 3 4.06 19.29 1.70
N THR A 4 4.18 18.15 1.03
CA THR A 4 3.21 17.05 1.02
C THR A 4 3.96 15.73 1.14
N ILE A 5 3.41 14.79 1.92
CA ILE A 5 4.03 13.48 2.11
C ILE A 5 3.02 12.38 1.75
N ILE A 6 3.51 11.37 1.04
CA ILE A 6 2.79 10.13 0.79
C ILE A 6 3.56 8.99 1.45
N PHE A 7 2.85 8.12 2.15
CA PHE A 7 3.42 6.93 2.80
C PHE A 7 2.91 5.67 2.14
N ASP A 8 3.77 4.67 2.00
CA ASP A 8 3.36 3.28 1.95
C ASP A 8 3.08 2.76 3.36
N LEU A 9 2.46 1.58 3.50
CA LEU A 9 2.06 1.02 4.78
C LEU A 9 2.99 -0.09 5.26
N ASP A 10 2.97 -1.24 4.56
CA ASP A 10 3.65 -2.47 4.97
C ASP A 10 5.16 -2.39 4.74
N GLY A 11 5.94 -2.59 5.81
CA GLY A 11 7.39 -2.41 5.82
C GLY A 11 7.81 -0.94 5.77
N THR A 12 6.87 0.01 5.95
CA THR A 12 7.14 1.45 5.94
C THR A 12 6.66 2.12 7.22
N LEU A 13 5.38 2.11 7.53
CA LEU A 13 4.82 2.60 8.81
C LEU A 13 4.63 1.48 9.81
N LEU A 14 4.28 0.31 9.33
CA LEU A 14 3.94 -0.88 10.11
C LEU A 14 4.54 -2.10 9.44
N ASP A 15 4.83 -3.13 10.23
CA ASP A 15 5.26 -4.43 9.76
C ASP A 15 4.07 -5.40 9.84
N LEU A 16 3.58 -5.85 8.70
CA LEU A 16 2.43 -6.75 8.57
C LEU A 16 2.95 -8.18 8.34
N PRO A 17 2.82 -9.10 9.31
CA PRO A 17 3.31 -10.48 9.17
C PRO A 17 2.34 -11.36 8.35
N ILE A 18 2.06 -10.93 7.11
CA ILE A 18 1.19 -11.64 6.18
C ILE A 18 1.92 -12.85 5.61
N ASP A 19 1.28 -14.02 5.65
CA ASP A 19 1.79 -15.23 4.98
C ASP A 19 1.50 -15.17 3.46
N TYR A 20 2.31 -14.38 2.74
CA TYR A 20 2.18 -14.23 1.29
C TYR A 20 2.27 -15.55 0.51
N PRO A 21 3.10 -16.55 0.88
CA PRO A 21 3.07 -17.87 0.26
C PRO A 21 1.71 -18.54 0.38
N ALA A 22 1.05 -18.47 1.54
CA ALA A 22 -0.28 -19.03 1.72
C ALA A 22 -1.33 -18.28 0.89
N VAL A 23 -1.25 -16.95 0.79
CA VAL A 23 -2.11 -16.15 -0.09
C VAL A 23 -1.92 -16.54 -1.55
N CYS A 24 -0.67 -16.67 -2.03
CA CYS A 24 -0.36 -17.11 -3.39
C CYS A 24 -0.95 -18.50 -3.69
N LYS A 25 -0.84 -19.43 -2.75
CA LYS A 25 -1.42 -20.77 -2.88
C LYS A 25 -2.94 -20.69 -3.07
N LYS A 26 -3.63 -19.89 -2.25
CA LYS A 26 -5.08 -19.69 -2.38
C LYS A 26 -5.47 -19.04 -3.71
N PHE A 27 -4.68 -18.07 -4.18
CA PHE A 27 -4.90 -17.48 -5.50
C PHE A 27 -4.77 -18.51 -6.63
N SER A 28 -3.75 -19.38 -6.56
CA SER A 28 -3.57 -20.46 -7.54
C SER A 28 -4.74 -21.44 -7.53
N GLU A 29 -5.26 -21.79 -6.36
CA GLU A 29 -6.43 -22.65 -6.22
C GLU A 29 -7.69 -22.04 -6.85
N LEU A 30 -7.88 -20.71 -6.73
CA LEU A 30 -9.04 -20.00 -7.27
C LEU A 30 -8.94 -19.71 -8.78
N THR A 31 -7.74 -19.48 -9.29
CA THR A 31 -7.52 -19.00 -10.67
C THR A 31 -7.01 -20.05 -11.61
N GLY A 32 -6.41 -21.13 -11.10
CA GLY A 32 -5.65 -22.11 -11.88
C GLY A 32 -4.28 -21.58 -12.37
N ILE A 33 -3.88 -20.35 -11.99
CA ILE A 33 -2.60 -19.76 -12.38
C ILE A 33 -1.53 -20.20 -11.38
N THR A 34 -0.63 -21.07 -11.80
CA THR A 34 0.37 -21.70 -10.92
C THR A 34 1.78 -21.13 -11.08
N GLU A 35 2.06 -20.43 -12.15
CA GLU A 35 3.42 -19.95 -12.50
C GLU A 35 3.81 -18.64 -11.84
N SER A 36 2.84 -17.88 -11.31
CA SER A 36 3.12 -16.57 -10.71
C SER A 36 3.44 -16.69 -9.23
N LYS A 37 4.65 -16.29 -8.84
CA LYS A 37 5.06 -16.10 -7.44
C LYS A 37 4.70 -14.70 -6.91
N SER A 38 4.01 -13.88 -7.70
CA SER A 38 3.64 -12.50 -7.36
C SER A 38 2.13 -12.36 -7.36
N LEU A 39 1.57 -11.91 -6.24
CA LEU A 39 0.12 -11.62 -6.12
C LEU A 39 -0.35 -10.63 -7.18
N LEU A 40 0.39 -9.54 -7.39
CA LEU A 40 0.04 -8.51 -8.36
C LEU A 40 -0.01 -9.07 -9.80
N LYS A 41 0.98 -9.88 -10.19
CA LYS A 41 0.99 -10.52 -11.51
C LYS A 41 -0.17 -11.49 -11.70
N THR A 42 -0.59 -12.19 -10.63
CA THR A 42 -1.78 -13.04 -10.68
C THR A 42 -3.04 -12.20 -10.86
N VAL A 43 -3.18 -11.12 -10.10
CA VAL A 43 -4.32 -10.20 -10.20
C VAL A 43 -4.43 -9.60 -11.61
N GLU A 44 -3.32 -9.16 -12.22
CA GLU A 44 -3.28 -8.61 -13.58
C GLU A 44 -3.78 -9.59 -14.66
N GLN A 45 -3.61 -10.90 -14.45
CA GLN A 45 -4.05 -11.93 -15.38
C GLN A 45 -5.53 -12.31 -15.23
N VAL A 46 -6.16 -11.96 -14.11
CA VAL A 46 -7.56 -12.30 -13.83
C VAL A 46 -8.47 -11.29 -14.51
N LYS A 47 -9.21 -11.75 -15.54
CA LYS A 47 -10.16 -10.94 -16.30
C LYS A 47 -11.60 -11.05 -15.79
N ASN A 48 -11.92 -12.10 -15.05
CA ASN A 48 -13.27 -12.34 -14.54
C ASN A 48 -13.51 -11.52 -13.26
N PRO A 49 -14.48 -10.59 -13.25
CA PRO A 49 -14.74 -9.74 -12.08
C PRO A 49 -15.09 -10.51 -10.80
N LYS A 50 -15.86 -11.60 -10.93
CA LYS A 50 -16.22 -12.44 -9.75
C LYS A 50 -14.99 -13.13 -9.13
N THR A 51 -14.10 -13.63 -9.99
CA THR A 51 -12.85 -14.24 -9.52
C THR A 51 -11.95 -13.18 -8.87
N LEU A 52 -11.91 -11.98 -9.42
CA LEU A 52 -11.16 -10.87 -8.83
C LEU A 52 -11.71 -10.48 -7.45
N GLU A 53 -13.01 -10.40 -7.30
CA GLU A 53 -13.66 -10.15 -6.01
C GLU A 53 -13.34 -11.24 -4.98
N GLN A 54 -13.36 -12.51 -5.38
CA GLN A 54 -12.97 -13.63 -4.51
C GLN A 54 -11.51 -13.54 -4.08
N ILE A 55 -10.60 -13.20 -4.98
CA ILE A 55 -9.18 -13.00 -4.69
C ILE A 55 -9.01 -11.87 -3.67
N PHE A 56 -9.67 -10.74 -3.86
CA PHE A 56 -9.59 -9.63 -2.93
C PHE A 56 -10.13 -9.98 -1.55
N LYS A 57 -11.24 -10.71 -1.51
CA LYS A 57 -11.78 -11.20 -0.25
C LYS A 57 -10.79 -12.10 0.48
N VAL A 58 -10.22 -13.08 -0.21
CA VAL A 58 -9.21 -13.99 0.37
C VAL A 58 -8.01 -13.20 0.89
N TRP A 59 -7.50 -12.26 0.11
CA TRP A 59 -6.37 -11.42 0.53
C TRP A 59 -6.72 -10.61 1.79
N THR A 60 -7.89 -9.98 1.80
CA THR A 60 -8.39 -9.25 2.97
C THR A 60 -8.53 -10.15 4.20
N ASP A 61 -9.04 -11.38 4.05
CA ASP A 61 -9.19 -12.33 5.15
C ASP A 61 -7.82 -12.67 5.80
N PHE A 62 -6.76 -12.85 5.00
CA PHE A 62 -5.39 -13.04 5.50
C PHE A 62 -4.84 -11.80 6.22
N GLU A 63 -5.11 -10.61 5.69
CA GLU A 63 -4.71 -9.36 6.32
C GLU A 63 -5.43 -9.12 7.65
N LEU A 64 -6.74 -9.39 7.72
CA LEU A 64 -7.52 -9.22 8.95
C LEU A 64 -7.10 -10.23 10.04
N ALA A 65 -6.68 -11.42 9.66
CA ALA A 65 -6.24 -12.44 10.59
C ALA A 65 -4.96 -12.08 11.36
N ILE A 66 -4.17 -11.13 10.84
CA ILE A 66 -2.89 -10.74 11.47
C ILE A 66 -2.94 -9.39 12.17
N ILE A 67 -4.09 -8.71 12.23
CA ILE A 67 -4.20 -7.34 12.77
C ILE A 67 -3.61 -7.22 14.18
N ASP A 68 -3.79 -8.24 15.02
CA ASP A 68 -3.26 -8.22 16.39
C ASP A 68 -1.76 -8.50 16.49
N LYS A 69 -1.14 -8.94 15.39
CA LYS A 69 0.29 -9.24 15.28
C LYS A 69 1.08 -8.13 14.59
N ILE A 70 0.41 -7.11 14.08
CA ILE A 70 1.05 -5.97 13.41
C ILE A 70 1.88 -5.19 14.42
N THR A 71 3.10 -4.82 14.04
CA THR A 71 4.02 -4.01 14.84
C THR A 71 4.34 -2.69 14.15
N ILE A 72 4.81 -1.72 14.94
CA ILE A 72 5.24 -0.42 14.41
C ILE A 72 6.60 -0.56 13.75
N HIS A 73 6.74 -0.03 12.53
CA HIS A 73 8.03 0.19 11.90
C HIS A 73 8.59 1.55 12.36
N GLU A 74 9.55 1.52 13.28
CA GLU A 74 9.95 2.72 14.02
C GLU A 74 10.48 3.85 13.14
N GLU A 75 11.30 3.56 12.12
CA GLU A 75 11.87 4.59 11.23
C GLU A 75 10.77 5.37 10.49
N GLY A 76 9.86 4.67 9.85
CA GLY A 76 8.75 5.29 9.11
C GLY A 76 7.75 5.99 10.03
N MET A 77 7.44 5.38 11.18
CA MET A 77 6.54 5.97 12.15
C MET A 77 7.13 7.23 12.80
N GLN A 78 8.45 7.28 13.03
CA GLN A 78 9.12 8.49 13.47
C GLN A 78 8.97 9.60 12.44
N PHE A 79 9.16 9.28 11.15
CA PHE A 79 8.97 10.24 10.06
C PHE A 79 7.53 10.77 10.01
N TYR A 80 6.54 9.88 10.16
CA TYR A 80 5.12 10.26 10.24
C TYR A 80 4.86 11.23 11.41
N ARG A 81 5.37 10.93 12.61
CA ARG A 81 5.18 11.77 13.80
C ARG A 81 5.84 13.15 13.69
N GLN A 82 7.01 13.24 13.05
CA GLN A 82 7.72 14.51 12.84
C GLN A 82 6.98 15.45 11.87
N HIS A 83 6.13 14.91 11.00
CA HIS A 83 5.47 15.66 9.93
C HIS A 83 3.94 15.66 10.05
N VAL A 84 3.39 15.60 11.26
CA VAL A 84 1.94 15.51 11.49
C VAL A 84 1.16 16.70 10.91
N LYS A 85 1.80 17.86 10.76
CA LYS A 85 1.15 19.09 10.27
C LYS A 85 1.08 19.18 8.74
N LEU A 86 1.86 18.37 8.01
CA LEU A 86 1.84 18.41 6.56
C LEU A 86 0.66 17.60 6.01
N PRO A 87 0.06 18.04 4.89
CA PRO A 87 -0.86 17.20 4.12
C PRO A 87 -0.22 15.86 3.81
N LYS A 88 -0.97 14.79 4.05
CA LYS A 88 -0.44 13.43 3.88
C LYS A 88 -1.46 12.46 3.34
N ALA A 89 -0.98 11.55 2.48
CA ALA A 89 -1.75 10.42 1.99
C ALA A 89 -1.08 9.09 2.33
N LEU A 90 -1.92 8.06 2.33
CA LEU A 90 -1.49 6.67 2.35
C LEU A 90 -1.76 6.05 0.98
N VAL A 91 -0.78 5.34 0.43
CA VAL A 91 -0.93 4.49 -0.76
C VAL A 91 -0.47 3.09 -0.41
N THR A 92 -1.29 2.08 -0.67
CA THR A 92 -0.99 0.72 -0.22
C THR A 92 -1.65 -0.34 -1.09
N MET A 93 -1.11 -1.56 -1.07
CA MET A 93 -1.71 -2.74 -1.70
C MET A 93 -2.58 -3.54 -0.73
N GLN A 94 -2.70 -3.13 0.52
CA GLN A 94 -3.67 -3.70 1.46
C GLN A 94 -5.10 -3.27 1.09
N GLY A 95 -6.06 -4.09 1.53
CA GLY A 95 -7.48 -3.85 1.29
C GLY A 95 -8.04 -2.69 2.13
N LYS A 96 -9.05 -2.03 1.61
CA LYS A 96 -9.68 -0.86 2.24
C LYS A 96 -10.18 -1.14 3.66
N GLU A 97 -10.82 -2.29 3.88
CA GLU A 97 -11.30 -2.70 5.21
C GLU A 97 -10.13 -2.88 6.20
N THR A 98 -9.06 -3.54 5.76
CA THR A 98 -7.85 -3.75 6.54
C THR A 98 -7.22 -2.42 6.93
N VAL A 99 -7.03 -1.52 5.97
CA VAL A 99 -6.47 -0.19 6.19
C VAL A 99 -7.29 0.62 7.19
N HIS A 100 -8.63 0.57 7.08
CA HIS A 100 -9.51 1.24 8.03
C HIS A 100 -9.28 0.76 9.47
N LYS A 101 -9.26 -0.56 9.69
CA LYS A 101 -9.02 -1.16 11.02
C LYS A 101 -7.61 -0.83 11.55
N ILE A 102 -6.59 -0.86 10.67
CA ILE A 102 -5.23 -0.49 11.02
C ILE A 102 -5.15 0.99 11.45
N CYS A 103 -5.72 1.89 10.66
CA CYS A 103 -5.72 3.32 11.00
C CYS A 103 -6.39 3.60 12.35
N GLN A 104 -7.50 2.92 12.65
CA GLN A 104 -8.13 3.00 13.96
C GLN A 104 -7.23 2.48 15.09
N LYS A 105 -6.66 1.29 14.91
CA LYS A 105 -5.82 0.64 15.94
C LYS A 105 -4.57 1.44 16.29
N PHE A 106 -3.89 2.00 15.28
CA PHE A 106 -2.63 2.72 15.44
C PHE A 106 -2.79 4.25 15.48
N ASN A 107 -4.04 4.74 15.49
CA ASN A 107 -4.37 6.18 15.48
C ASN A 107 -3.67 6.95 14.35
N LEU A 108 -3.67 6.36 13.14
CA LEU A 108 -3.12 6.98 11.94
C LEU A 108 -4.18 7.84 11.26
N GLN A 109 -3.80 9.04 10.83
CA GLN A 109 -4.68 9.99 10.15
C GLN A 109 -4.04 10.44 8.83
N PHE A 110 -4.82 10.35 7.75
CA PHE A 110 -4.42 10.76 6.41
C PHE A 110 -5.53 11.59 5.79
N ASP A 111 -5.15 12.59 5.00
CA ASP A 111 -6.10 13.42 4.24
C ASP A 111 -6.64 12.68 3.01
N ALA A 112 -5.92 11.66 2.53
CA ALA A 112 -6.35 10.76 1.49
C ALA A 112 -5.76 9.35 1.68
N VAL A 113 -6.50 8.33 1.28
CA VAL A 113 -6.07 6.92 1.32
C VAL A 113 -6.42 6.26 0.00
N PHE A 114 -5.44 5.60 -0.62
CA PHE A 114 -5.63 4.80 -1.83
C PHE A 114 -5.11 3.39 -1.59
N THR A 115 -5.94 2.43 -1.94
CA THR A 115 -5.75 1.01 -1.68
C THR A 115 -5.71 0.22 -2.98
N ARG A 116 -5.55 -1.12 -2.91
CA ARG A 116 -5.59 -1.96 -4.11
C ARG A 116 -6.92 -1.90 -4.87
N GLU A 117 -8.02 -1.57 -4.19
CA GLU A 117 -9.33 -1.41 -4.83
C GLU A 117 -9.39 -0.16 -5.72
N ASP A 118 -8.54 0.85 -5.46
CA ASP A 118 -8.44 2.05 -6.28
C ASP A 118 -7.52 1.83 -7.49
N SER A 119 -6.37 1.22 -7.29
CA SER A 119 -5.42 0.80 -8.34
C SER A 119 -4.36 -0.16 -7.81
N PHE A 120 -3.95 -1.15 -8.62
CA PHE A 120 -2.77 -2.00 -8.32
C PHE A 120 -1.46 -1.41 -8.83
N ILE A 121 -1.50 -0.27 -9.49
CA ILE A 121 -0.34 0.39 -10.08
C ILE A 121 0.10 1.50 -9.14
N ARG A 122 1.25 1.33 -8.48
CA ARG A 122 1.77 2.28 -7.50
C ARG A 122 1.88 3.70 -8.07
N ALA A 123 2.36 3.85 -9.29
CA ALA A 123 2.47 5.15 -9.93
C ALA A 123 1.11 5.85 -10.11
N GLU A 124 0.03 5.09 -10.34
CA GLU A 124 -1.33 5.65 -10.41
C GLU A 124 -1.82 6.05 -9.02
N GLN A 125 -1.64 5.20 -8.00
CA GLN A 125 -1.98 5.57 -6.62
C GLN A 125 -1.28 6.87 -6.20
N LEU A 126 0.00 7.03 -6.53
CA LEU A 126 0.76 8.26 -6.24
C LEU A 126 0.17 9.49 -6.97
N LYS A 127 -0.17 9.37 -8.26
CA LYS A 127 -0.82 10.46 -9.01
C LYS A 127 -2.16 10.84 -8.42
N MET A 128 -2.98 9.85 -8.05
CA MET A 128 -4.28 10.07 -7.39
C MET A 128 -4.11 10.81 -6.06
N ALA A 129 -3.12 10.40 -5.26
CA ALA A 129 -2.81 11.03 -3.98
C ALA A 129 -2.35 12.47 -4.15
N ILE A 130 -1.43 12.75 -5.07
CA ILE A 130 -0.93 14.09 -5.38
C ILE A 130 -2.08 15.00 -5.83
N THR A 131 -2.93 14.52 -6.73
CA THR A 131 -4.12 15.26 -7.18
C THR A 131 -5.08 15.53 -6.04
N LYS A 132 -5.35 14.52 -5.20
CA LYS A 132 -6.28 14.67 -4.07
C LYS A 132 -5.80 15.65 -3.02
N LEU A 133 -4.49 15.76 -2.83
CA LEU A 133 -3.87 16.69 -1.88
C LEU A 133 -3.57 18.07 -2.49
N ASP A 134 -4.01 18.33 -3.72
CA ASP A 134 -3.77 19.58 -4.44
C ASP A 134 -2.27 19.98 -4.45
N SER A 135 -1.42 18.97 -4.70
CA SER A 135 0.04 19.11 -4.70
C SER A 135 0.65 18.90 -6.09
N THR A 136 1.96 19.02 -6.18
CA THR A 136 2.73 18.71 -7.39
C THR A 136 3.73 17.59 -7.12
N THR A 137 4.22 16.94 -8.17
CA THR A 137 5.24 15.88 -8.01
C THR A 137 6.53 16.42 -7.40
N LYS A 138 6.91 17.67 -7.70
CA LYS A 138 8.12 18.32 -7.17
C LYS A 138 8.02 18.66 -5.69
N ASP A 139 6.80 18.93 -5.21
CA ASP A 139 6.52 19.31 -3.83
C ASP A 139 6.12 18.12 -2.96
N THR A 140 6.09 16.93 -3.54
CA THR A 140 5.69 15.68 -2.85
C THR A 140 6.90 14.81 -2.55
N LEU A 141 6.97 14.33 -1.31
CA LEU A 141 7.87 13.27 -0.87
C LEU A 141 7.08 11.97 -0.72
N PHE A 142 7.53 10.91 -1.38
CA PHE A 142 7.01 9.56 -1.15
C PHE A 142 7.98 8.76 -0.28
N ILE A 143 7.45 8.07 0.72
CA ILE A 143 8.20 7.22 1.65
C ILE A 143 7.69 5.79 1.50
N GLY A 144 8.59 4.88 1.15
CA GLY A 144 8.32 3.47 0.94
C GLY A 144 9.55 2.61 1.21
N ASN A 145 9.41 1.28 1.15
CA ASN A 145 10.48 0.35 1.47
C ASN A 145 10.93 -0.50 0.27
N LEU A 146 10.13 -0.59 -0.77
CA LEU A 146 10.38 -1.48 -1.92
C LEU A 146 11.06 -0.75 -3.09
N ASP A 147 11.83 -1.51 -3.89
CA ASP A 147 12.38 -1.01 -5.16
C ASP A 147 11.28 -0.58 -6.14
N ASN A 148 10.10 -1.21 -6.07
CA ASN A 148 8.95 -0.82 -6.88
C ASN A 148 8.38 0.55 -6.48
N ASP A 149 8.46 0.91 -5.21
CA ASP A 149 8.07 2.25 -4.72
C ASP A 149 9.01 3.30 -5.30
N GLU A 150 10.32 3.05 -5.23
CA GLU A 150 11.32 3.94 -5.82
C GLU A 150 11.14 4.11 -7.32
N LYS A 151 10.89 3.01 -8.05
CA LYS A 151 10.61 3.04 -9.50
C LYS A 151 9.37 3.86 -9.81
N ALA A 152 8.29 3.68 -9.05
CA ALA A 152 7.06 4.44 -9.22
C ALA A 152 7.27 5.94 -8.96
N ALA A 153 7.99 6.29 -7.89
CA ALA A 153 8.36 7.67 -7.59
C ALA A 153 9.15 8.32 -8.72
N LYS A 154 10.18 7.65 -9.22
CA LYS A 154 11.00 8.10 -10.36
C LYS A 154 10.16 8.27 -11.63
N GLN A 155 9.25 7.34 -11.90
CA GLN A 155 8.38 7.39 -13.09
C GLN A 155 7.52 8.64 -13.13
N ILE A 156 7.01 9.09 -11.97
CA ILE A 156 6.15 10.28 -11.90
C ILE A 156 6.92 11.56 -11.56
N GLY A 157 8.20 11.46 -11.18
CA GLY A 157 9.07 12.59 -10.88
C GLY A 157 8.89 13.19 -9.49
N CYS A 158 8.44 12.40 -8.48
CA CYS A 158 8.41 12.84 -7.09
C CYS A 158 9.67 12.43 -6.33
N GLN A 159 9.96 13.13 -5.22
CA GLN A 159 11.05 12.78 -4.32
C GLN A 159 10.73 11.46 -3.60
N PHE A 160 11.77 10.68 -3.29
CA PHE A 160 11.62 9.39 -2.62
C PHE A 160 12.63 9.20 -1.48
N ILE A 161 12.16 8.67 -0.36
CA ILE A 161 13.00 8.15 0.72
C ILE A 161 12.66 6.68 0.92
N LYS A 162 13.70 5.85 0.91
CA LYS A 162 13.59 4.42 1.18
C LYS A 162 13.79 4.15 2.67
N ILE A 163 12.79 3.57 3.31
CA ILE A 163 12.87 3.02 4.66
C ILE A 163 13.56 1.66 4.62
N LYS A 164 14.33 1.33 5.66
CA LYS A 164 15.14 0.10 5.74
C LYS A 164 14.54 -0.89 6.72
#